data_7bbb16daa3ebf4e9a90d4e6f5c94c161
#
_entry.id   7bbb16daa3ebf4e9a90d4e6f5c94c161
#
_cell.length_a   1.000
_cell.length_b   1.000
_cell.length_c   1.000
_cell.angle_alpha   90.00
_cell.angle_beta   90.00
_cell.angle_gamma   90.00
#
_symmetry.space_group_name_H-M   'P 1'
#
loop_
_entity.id
_entity.type
_entity.pdbx_description
1 polymer ?
#
loop_
_entity_poly.entity_id
_entity_poly.type
_entity_poly.pdbx_seq_one_letter_code
_entity_poly.pdbx_strand_id
1 'polypeptide(L)'
;MENRKVFLNKHTNLLELEEHMYPLVDVDTPNVFRNLFHYDEIPKIAFNDRIVPHNMPDEIWITDTTFRDGQQSRAPYTTEQIVSIYEYLHRLGGPKGKVRQSEFFLYSKKDRDAVYKCLERGYKFPEVTSWIRANKKDFQLVRDMGMRETGILVSCSDYHIFYKLKICLLYTSDAADEEDSV
;
A
#
# COMPACT_ATOMS: atom_id res chain seq x y z
N MET A 1 -32.03 -1.24 -18.12
CA MET A 1 -31.41 -2.12 -17.10
C MET A 1 -32.21 -3.43 -17.11
N GLU A 2 -31.60 -4.52 -17.55
CA GLU A 2 -32.25 -5.82 -17.46
C GLU A 2 -32.45 -6.20 -16.01
N ASN A 3 -33.68 -6.60 -15.68
CA ASN A 3 -34.02 -7.08 -14.34
C ASN A 3 -33.37 -8.46 -14.14
N ARG A 4 -32.22 -8.47 -13.49
CA ARG A 4 -31.56 -9.74 -13.10
C ARG A 4 -32.36 -10.41 -12.01
N LYS A 5 -32.55 -11.71 -12.13
CA LYS A 5 -33.27 -12.48 -11.13
C LYS A 5 -32.32 -12.86 -10.00
N VAL A 6 -32.80 -12.66 -8.79
CA VAL A 6 -32.14 -13.16 -7.58
C VAL A 6 -32.80 -14.50 -7.22
N PHE A 7 -32.01 -15.51 -6.95
CA PHE A 7 -32.47 -16.81 -6.52
C PHE A 7 -31.74 -17.30 -5.29
N LEU A 8 -32.38 -18.15 -4.51
CA LEU A 8 -31.75 -18.77 -3.36
C LEU A 8 -31.05 -20.06 -3.82
N ASN A 9 -29.71 -20.08 -3.71
CA ASN A 9 -28.96 -21.31 -3.89
C ASN A 9 -29.16 -22.22 -2.67
N LYS A 10 -29.85 -23.33 -2.87
CA LYS A 10 -30.20 -24.26 -1.79
C LYS A 10 -29.00 -25.05 -1.23
N HIS A 11 -27.89 -25.13 -1.96
CA HIS A 11 -26.64 -25.77 -1.49
C HIS A 11 -25.82 -24.89 -0.59
N THR A 12 -25.69 -23.60 -0.94
CA THR A 12 -24.91 -22.63 -0.18
C THR A 12 -25.74 -21.84 0.82
N ASN A 13 -27.06 -21.90 0.69
CA ASN A 13 -28.05 -21.10 1.44
C ASN A 13 -27.83 -19.59 1.30
N LEU A 14 -27.27 -19.17 0.16
CA LEU A 14 -27.02 -17.77 -0.17
C LEU A 14 -27.95 -17.30 -1.27
N LEU A 15 -28.28 -16.01 -1.25
CA LEU A 15 -28.93 -15.34 -2.35
C LEU A 15 -27.89 -15.04 -3.42
N GLU A 16 -28.11 -15.56 -4.61
CA GLU A 16 -27.22 -15.40 -5.76
C GLU A 16 -27.95 -14.65 -6.88
N LEU A 17 -27.20 -13.88 -7.65
CA LEU A 17 -27.68 -13.25 -8.87
C LEU A 17 -27.53 -14.22 -10.03
N GLU A 18 -28.50 -14.20 -10.95
CA GLU A 18 -28.39 -14.93 -12.21
C GLU A 18 -27.08 -14.56 -12.93
N GLU A 19 -26.33 -15.58 -13.32
CA GLU A 19 -25.09 -15.38 -14.08
C GLU A 19 -25.36 -14.53 -15.32
N HIS A 20 -24.61 -13.45 -15.44
CA HIS A 20 -24.67 -12.58 -16.61
C HIS A 20 -23.35 -12.66 -17.37
N MET A 21 -23.42 -13.26 -18.54
CA MET A 21 -22.31 -13.19 -19.48
C MET A 21 -22.32 -11.82 -20.16
N TYR A 22 -21.36 -10.99 -19.80
CA TYR A 22 -21.14 -9.76 -20.54
C TYR A 22 -20.59 -10.10 -21.93
N PRO A 23 -21.20 -9.62 -23.03
CA PRO A 23 -20.61 -9.83 -24.33
C PRO A 23 -19.25 -9.15 -24.36
N LEU A 24 -18.22 -9.93 -24.64
CA LEU A 24 -16.89 -9.39 -24.93
C LEU A 24 -16.99 -8.73 -26.31
N VAL A 25 -16.94 -7.41 -26.31
CA VAL A 25 -16.83 -6.65 -27.57
C VAL A 25 -15.34 -6.49 -27.83
N ASP A 26 -14.87 -7.17 -28.86
CA ASP A 26 -13.50 -6.99 -29.35
C ASP A 26 -13.44 -5.64 -30.07
N VAL A 27 -12.58 -4.76 -29.60
CA VAL A 27 -12.37 -3.42 -30.18
C VAL A 27 -10.90 -3.29 -30.56
N ASP A 28 -10.64 -2.81 -31.78
CA ASP A 28 -9.28 -2.61 -32.30
C ASP A 28 -8.47 -1.64 -31.42
N THR A 29 -9.16 -0.68 -30.83
CA THR A 29 -8.54 0.30 -29.96
C THR A 29 -9.34 0.44 -28.68
N PRO A 30 -8.74 0.25 -27.48
CA PRO A 30 -9.44 0.41 -26.22
C PRO A 30 -9.94 1.86 -26.08
N ASN A 31 -11.19 2.02 -25.65
CA ASN A 31 -11.76 3.33 -25.40
C ASN A 31 -11.24 3.88 -24.07
N VAL A 32 -10.12 4.57 -24.13
CA VAL A 32 -9.44 5.15 -22.94
C VAL A 32 -9.88 6.57 -22.63
N PHE A 33 -10.83 7.12 -23.39
CA PHE A 33 -11.39 8.46 -23.19
C PHE A 33 -10.33 9.57 -23.00
N ARG A 34 -9.25 9.52 -23.81
CA ARG A 34 -8.14 10.48 -23.71
C ARG A 34 -8.54 11.94 -23.90
N ASN A 35 -9.65 12.17 -24.61
CA ASN A 35 -10.25 13.50 -24.78
C ASN A 35 -10.90 14.03 -23.48
N LEU A 36 -11.30 13.14 -22.56
CA LEU A 36 -11.85 13.51 -21.25
C LEU A 36 -10.78 13.46 -20.15
N PHE A 37 -9.87 12.49 -20.26
CA PHE A 37 -8.79 12.27 -19.30
C PHE A 37 -7.45 12.44 -20.02
N HIS A 38 -6.78 13.54 -19.76
CA HIS A 38 -5.47 13.86 -20.35
C HIS A 38 -4.38 13.08 -19.61
N TYR A 39 -4.05 11.89 -20.10
CA TYR A 39 -3.03 11.03 -19.50
C TYR A 39 -1.60 11.57 -19.69
N ASP A 40 -1.42 12.47 -20.63
CA ASP A 40 -0.12 13.06 -20.96
C ASP A 40 0.19 14.27 -20.10
N GLU A 41 -0.80 14.79 -19.37
CA GLU A 41 -0.66 15.93 -18.50
C GLU A 41 -0.87 15.52 -17.05
N ILE A 42 0.10 15.82 -16.22
CA ILE A 42 -0.05 15.63 -14.77
C ILE A 42 -1.00 16.72 -14.25
N PRO A 43 -2.07 16.34 -13.52
CA PRO A 43 -2.97 17.32 -12.95
C PRO A 43 -2.23 18.33 -12.09
N LYS A 44 -2.40 19.62 -12.39
CA LYS A 44 -1.83 20.69 -11.58
C LYS A 44 -2.64 20.82 -10.30
N ILE A 45 -1.97 20.78 -9.17
CA ILE A 45 -2.59 20.96 -7.87
C ILE A 45 -2.59 22.46 -7.55
N ALA A 46 -3.77 23.03 -7.34
CA ALA A 46 -3.92 24.38 -6.81
C ALA A 46 -3.85 24.31 -5.27
N PHE A 47 -2.95 25.08 -4.68
CA PHE A 47 -2.84 25.22 -3.24
C PHE A 47 -2.92 26.69 -2.88
N ASN A 48 -3.90 27.08 -2.07
CA ASN A 48 -4.19 28.50 -1.77
C ASN A 48 -4.27 29.38 -3.03
N ASP A 49 -5.06 28.93 -4.01
CA ASP A 49 -5.26 29.60 -5.31
C ASP A 49 -3.98 29.75 -6.16
N ARG A 50 -2.91 29.07 -5.79
CA ARG A 50 -1.66 29.02 -6.56
C ARG A 50 -1.44 27.63 -7.12
N ILE A 51 -1.02 27.58 -8.39
CA ILE A 51 -0.60 26.34 -9.03
C ILE A 51 0.80 26.01 -8.52
N VAL A 52 0.92 24.84 -7.87
CA VAL A 52 2.24 24.34 -7.46
C VAL A 52 2.89 23.64 -8.64
N PRO A 53 4.08 24.06 -9.07
CA PRO A 53 4.80 23.38 -10.16
C PRO A 53 5.19 21.97 -9.72
N HIS A 54 5.01 21.00 -10.60
CA HIS A 54 5.49 19.65 -10.37
C HIS A 54 6.98 19.57 -10.70
N ASN A 55 7.77 19.19 -9.72
CA ASN A 55 9.17 18.86 -9.92
C ASN A 55 9.28 17.33 -10.05
N MET A 56 9.13 16.84 -11.27
CA MET A 56 9.20 15.40 -11.53
C MET A 56 10.64 14.92 -11.44
N PRO A 57 10.89 13.77 -10.78
CA PRO A 57 12.21 13.18 -10.75
C PRO A 57 12.60 12.62 -12.15
N ASP A 58 13.88 12.59 -12.43
CA ASP A 58 14.42 12.02 -13.69
C ASP A 58 14.12 10.52 -13.81
N GLU A 59 14.03 9.83 -12.68
CA GLU A 59 13.68 8.42 -12.62
C GLU A 59 12.44 8.18 -11.77
N ILE A 60 11.50 7.42 -12.32
CA ILE A 60 10.33 6.91 -11.57
C ILE A 60 10.72 5.61 -10.89
N TRP A 61 10.48 5.55 -9.58
CA TRP A 61 10.65 4.35 -8.78
C TRP A 61 9.30 3.84 -8.29
N ILE A 62 9.22 2.54 -8.12
CA ILE A 62 7.99 1.86 -7.68
C ILE A 62 8.20 1.35 -6.27
N THR A 63 7.26 1.66 -5.38
CA THR A 63 7.12 1.01 -4.08
C THR A 63 5.99 -0.01 -4.19
N ASP A 64 6.31 -1.25 -3.88
CA ASP A 64 5.35 -2.36 -3.84
C ASP A 64 4.69 -2.42 -2.46
N THR A 65 3.37 -2.56 -2.41
CA THR A 65 2.58 -2.68 -1.19
C THR A 65 1.82 -4.01 -1.09
N THR A 66 2.22 -5.00 -1.89
CA THR A 66 1.56 -6.31 -1.94
C THR A 66 1.49 -6.98 -0.57
N PHE A 67 2.56 -6.89 0.22
CA PHE A 67 2.64 -7.55 1.54
C PHE A 67 2.04 -6.72 2.68
N ARG A 68 1.61 -5.51 2.40
CA ARG A 68 0.87 -4.63 3.30
C ARG A 68 -0.58 -4.51 2.85
N ASP A 69 -0.88 -3.64 1.91
CA ASP A 69 -2.26 -3.38 1.46
C ASP A 69 -2.85 -4.56 0.67
N GLY A 70 -2.05 -5.22 -0.14
CA GLY A 70 -2.49 -6.36 -0.93
C GLY A 70 -2.98 -7.55 -0.09
N GLN A 71 -2.51 -7.70 1.15
CA GLN A 71 -3.00 -8.73 2.07
C GLN A 71 -4.30 -8.38 2.80
N GLN A 72 -4.75 -7.13 2.76
CA GLN A 72 -5.96 -6.71 3.48
C GLN A 72 -7.25 -7.17 2.79
N SER A 73 -7.22 -7.39 1.49
CA SER A 73 -8.38 -7.76 0.68
C SER A 73 -8.52 -9.26 0.43
N ARG A 74 -7.65 -10.09 1.01
CA ARG A 74 -7.60 -11.54 0.78
C ARG A 74 -7.07 -12.30 1.99
N ALA A 75 -7.14 -13.65 1.92
CA ALA A 75 -6.44 -14.49 2.89
C ALA A 75 -4.93 -14.17 2.87
N PRO A 76 -4.30 -14.01 4.04
CA PRO A 76 -2.88 -13.69 4.13
C PRO A 76 -2.01 -14.75 3.43
N TYR A 77 -0.97 -14.30 2.73
CA TYR A 77 0.00 -15.18 2.12
C TYR A 77 0.74 -16.02 3.16
N THR A 78 1.18 -17.21 2.76
CA THR A 78 2.16 -17.97 3.57
C THR A 78 3.53 -17.31 3.47
N THR A 79 4.41 -17.62 4.41
CA THR A 79 5.81 -17.13 4.38
C THR A 79 6.51 -17.48 3.07
N GLU A 80 6.31 -18.69 2.56
CA GLU A 80 6.90 -19.19 1.31
C GLU A 80 6.38 -18.42 0.09
N GLN A 81 5.07 -18.12 0.07
CA GLN A 81 4.47 -17.29 -0.98
C GLN A 81 5.02 -15.87 -0.97
N ILE A 82 5.17 -15.27 0.23
CA ILE A 82 5.77 -13.93 0.37
C ILE A 82 7.18 -13.91 -0.20
N VAL A 83 8.02 -14.88 0.18
CA VAL A 83 9.40 -14.96 -0.31
C VAL A 83 9.44 -15.15 -1.83
N SER A 84 8.59 -16.02 -2.38
CA SER A 84 8.54 -16.25 -3.84
C SER A 84 8.10 -14.99 -4.59
N ILE A 85 7.08 -14.27 -4.10
CA ILE A 85 6.63 -13.01 -4.71
C ILE A 85 7.73 -11.96 -4.61
N TYR A 86 8.43 -11.86 -3.48
CA TYR A 86 9.54 -10.93 -3.30
C TYR A 86 10.68 -11.19 -4.29
N GLU A 87 11.00 -12.46 -4.57
CA GLU A 87 11.97 -12.85 -5.60
C GLU A 87 11.50 -12.43 -7.01
N TYR A 88 10.20 -12.56 -7.31
CA TYR A 88 9.64 -12.06 -8.57
C TYR A 88 9.70 -10.53 -8.68
N LEU A 89 9.43 -9.81 -7.59
CA LEU A 89 9.56 -8.34 -7.57
C LEU A 89 11.01 -7.91 -7.81
N HIS A 90 11.97 -8.61 -7.23
CA HIS A 90 13.38 -8.39 -7.51
C HIS A 90 13.71 -8.55 -9.01
N ARG A 91 13.24 -9.63 -9.61
CA ARG A 91 13.44 -9.89 -11.04
C ARG A 91 12.71 -8.89 -11.92
N LEU A 92 11.49 -8.51 -11.55
CA LEU A 92 10.67 -7.51 -12.25
C LEU A 92 11.34 -6.14 -12.22
N GLY A 93 11.93 -5.75 -11.10
CA GLY A 93 12.66 -4.50 -10.95
C GLY A 93 13.89 -4.39 -11.85
N GLY A 94 14.40 -5.52 -12.31
CA GLY A 94 15.54 -5.59 -13.22
C GLY A 94 16.85 -5.07 -12.61
N PRO A 95 17.93 -4.95 -13.40
CA PRO A 95 19.26 -4.63 -12.90
C PRO A 95 19.38 -3.22 -12.31
N LYS A 96 18.49 -2.30 -12.71
CA LYS A 96 18.44 -0.93 -12.18
C LYS A 96 17.57 -0.81 -10.92
N GLY A 97 16.85 -1.89 -10.55
CA GLY A 97 15.96 -1.90 -9.40
C GLY A 97 14.84 -0.86 -9.49
N LYS A 98 14.04 -0.91 -10.55
CA LYS A 98 12.88 0.00 -10.69
C LYS A 98 11.85 -0.20 -9.59
N VAL A 99 11.64 -1.43 -9.11
CA VAL A 99 10.94 -1.69 -7.85
C VAL A 99 11.93 -1.44 -6.73
N ARG A 100 11.83 -0.28 -6.09
CA ARG A 100 12.80 0.19 -5.09
C ARG A 100 12.56 -0.38 -3.72
N GLN A 101 11.31 -0.45 -3.33
CA GLN A 101 10.91 -0.82 -1.98
C GLN A 101 9.74 -1.80 -2.04
N SER A 102 9.67 -2.66 -1.04
CA SER A 102 8.51 -3.50 -0.78
C SER A 102 8.14 -3.39 0.69
N GLU A 103 6.90 -3.01 0.95
CA GLU A 103 6.40 -2.70 2.29
C GLU A 103 5.74 -3.91 2.94
N PHE A 104 6.09 -4.13 4.20
CA PHE A 104 5.61 -5.25 5.00
C PHE A 104 4.91 -4.79 6.28
N PHE A 105 3.96 -5.60 6.76
CA PHE A 105 3.55 -5.57 8.15
C PHE A 105 4.53 -6.36 9.03
N LEU A 106 4.66 -5.95 10.30
CA LEU A 106 5.59 -6.56 11.25
C LEU A 106 4.89 -7.14 12.49
N TYR A 107 3.56 -7.06 12.56
CA TYR A 107 2.82 -7.27 13.79
C TYR A 107 2.67 -8.74 14.18
N SER A 108 2.54 -9.65 13.22
CA SER A 108 2.46 -11.07 13.51
C SER A 108 3.83 -11.75 13.46
N LYS A 109 3.95 -12.90 14.13
CA LYS A 109 5.16 -13.72 14.03
C LYS A 109 5.43 -14.13 12.58
N LYS A 110 4.37 -14.53 11.87
CA LYS A 110 4.48 -14.94 10.46
C LYS A 110 5.03 -13.81 9.58
N ASP A 111 4.58 -12.57 9.79
CA ASP A 111 5.06 -11.43 9.01
C ASP A 111 6.55 -11.19 9.26
N ARG A 112 6.98 -11.24 10.52
CA ARG A 112 8.40 -11.10 10.88
C ARG A 112 9.26 -12.22 10.30
N ASP A 113 8.80 -13.47 10.37
CA ASP A 113 9.51 -14.62 9.80
C ASP A 113 9.67 -14.47 8.28
N ALA A 114 8.64 -13.94 7.59
CA ALA A 114 8.72 -13.65 6.16
C ALA A 114 9.72 -12.53 5.86
N VAL A 115 9.70 -11.45 6.64
CA VAL A 115 10.66 -10.34 6.50
C VAL A 115 12.10 -10.82 6.68
N TYR A 116 12.39 -11.60 7.70
CA TYR A 116 13.74 -12.16 7.90
C TYR A 116 14.19 -12.99 6.70
N LYS A 117 13.34 -13.87 6.18
CA LYS A 117 13.67 -14.67 4.99
C LYS A 117 13.88 -13.82 3.73
N CYS A 118 13.16 -12.72 3.59
CA CYS A 118 13.38 -11.75 2.50
C CYS A 118 14.71 -11.01 2.67
N LEU A 119 15.06 -10.58 3.88
CA LEU A 119 16.34 -9.94 4.18
C LEU A 119 17.53 -10.89 3.94
N GLU A 120 17.40 -12.16 4.27
CA GLU A 120 18.42 -13.20 4.02
C GLU A 120 18.75 -13.38 2.53
N ARG A 121 17.86 -12.96 1.61
CA ARG A 121 18.15 -12.98 0.17
C ARG A 121 19.25 -12.00 -0.22
N GLY A 122 19.51 -10.98 0.59
CA GLY A 122 20.58 -10.03 0.36
C GLY A 122 20.39 -9.14 -0.87
N TYR A 123 19.16 -9.04 -1.40
CA TYR A 123 18.90 -8.17 -2.54
C TYR A 123 19.03 -6.70 -2.15
N LYS A 124 19.67 -5.93 -3.02
CA LYS A 124 19.70 -4.48 -2.87
C LYS A 124 18.31 -3.88 -3.12
N PHE A 125 17.58 -4.44 -4.09
CA PHE A 125 16.25 -3.98 -4.48
C PHE A 125 15.35 -5.17 -4.80
N PRO A 126 14.04 -5.10 -4.44
CA PRO A 126 13.43 -4.07 -3.59
C PRO A 126 14.05 -4.06 -2.19
N GLU A 127 14.24 -2.88 -1.60
CA GLU A 127 14.56 -2.79 -0.19
C GLU A 127 13.35 -3.23 0.63
N VAL A 128 13.60 -4.02 1.66
CA VAL A 128 12.55 -4.47 2.58
C VAL A 128 12.27 -3.32 3.53
N THR A 129 11.07 -2.75 3.43
CA THR A 129 10.60 -1.68 4.29
C THR A 129 9.36 -2.12 5.06
N SER A 130 8.94 -1.33 6.02
CA SER A 130 7.74 -1.58 6.78
C SER A 130 6.82 -0.36 6.78
N TRP A 131 5.62 -0.56 7.31
CA TRP A 131 4.67 0.51 7.54
C TRP A 131 4.14 0.38 8.96
N ILE A 132 4.45 1.36 9.79
CA ILE A 132 4.16 1.34 11.22
C ILE A 132 3.35 2.54 11.66
N ARG A 133 2.79 2.45 12.86
CA ARG A 133 2.18 3.59 13.54
C ARG A 133 3.26 4.41 14.24
N ALA A 134 3.06 5.71 14.34
CA ALA A 134 3.96 6.61 15.08
C ALA A 134 3.84 6.35 16.60
N ASN A 135 4.51 5.32 17.08
CA ASN A 135 4.64 5.03 18.49
C ASN A 135 5.95 4.29 18.79
N LYS A 136 6.49 4.51 19.97
CA LYS A 136 7.80 4.01 20.41
C LYS A 136 7.98 2.48 20.27
N LYS A 137 6.91 1.70 20.49
CA LYS A 137 6.98 0.23 20.41
C LYS A 137 7.16 -0.25 18.96
N ASP A 138 6.48 0.39 18.04
CA ASP A 138 6.55 0.02 16.62
C ASP A 138 7.93 0.44 16.04
N PHE A 139 8.47 1.60 16.43
CA PHE A 139 9.84 2.01 16.07
C PHE A 139 10.90 1.04 16.63
N GLN A 140 10.74 0.63 17.89
CA GLN A 140 11.64 -0.34 18.48
C GLN A 140 11.63 -1.67 17.71
N LEU A 141 10.44 -2.13 17.29
CA LEU A 141 10.31 -3.34 16.48
C LEU A 141 11.06 -3.25 15.16
N VAL A 142 10.95 -2.13 14.44
CA VAL A 142 11.68 -1.87 13.19
C VAL A 142 13.19 -1.95 13.41
N ARG A 143 13.67 -1.30 14.47
CA ARG A 143 15.08 -1.28 14.86
C ARG A 143 15.59 -2.67 15.21
N ASP A 144 14.84 -3.43 16.02
CA ASP A 144 15.20 -4.79 16.46
C ASP A 144 15.27 -5.75 15.27
N MET A 145 14.50 -5.51 14.21
CA MET A 145 14.54 -6.28 12.98
C MET A 145 15.66 -5.84 12.01
N GLY A 146 16.44 -4.81 12.36
CA GLY A 146 17.56 -4.33 11.54
C GLY A 146 17.14 -3.65 10.24
N MET A 147 15.89 -3.18 10.16
CA MET A 147 15.40 -2.47 8.99
C MET A 147 15.92 -1.03 8.96
N ARG A 148 16.21 -0.52 7.76
CA ARG A 148 16.81 0.80 7.57
C ARG A 148 15.76 1.90 7.38
N GLU A 149 14.63 1.54 6.79
CA GLU A 149 13.57 2.48 6.45
C GLU A 149 12.22 1.93 6.85
N THR A 150 11.31 2.82 7.17
CA THR A 150 9.92 2.50 7.47
C THR A 150 9.00 3.65 7.08
N GLY A 151 7.83 3.32 6.56
CA GLY A 151 6.73 4.26 6.44
C GLY A 151 6.05 4.46 7.80
N ILE A 152 5.59 5.67 8.08
CA ILE A 152 4.97 6.03 9.34
C ILE A 152 3.55 6.53 9.08
N LEU A 153 2.59 5.95 9.78
CA LEU A 153 1.20 6.38 9.75
C LEU A 153 0.88 7.25 10.97
N VAL A 154 0.50 8.50 10.69
CA VAL A 154 0.00 9.44 11.68
C VAL A 154 -1.42 9.84 11.35
N SER A 155 -2.30 9.82 12.34
CA SER A 155 -3.65 10.36 12.19
C SER A 155 -3.62 11.85 12.49
N CYS A 156 -3.92 12.69 11.49
CA CYS A 156 -3.81 14.16 11.59
C CYS A 156 -5.16 14.89 11.54
N SER A 157 -6.29 14.21 11.32
CA SER A 157 -7.60 14.86 11.39
C SER A 157 -8.05 15.00 12.84
N ASP A 158 -8.69 16.12 13.17
CA ASP A 158 -9.23 16.39 14.50
C ASP A 158 -10.16 15.28 14.98
N TYR A 159 -10.96 14.73 14.07
CA TYR A 159 -11.83 13.59 14.37
C TYR A 159 -11.04 12.36 14.82
N HIS A 160 -9.97 11.99 14.11
CA HIS A 160 -9.13 10.85 14.49
C HIS A 160 -8.33 11.10 15.75
N ILE A 161 -7.82 12.32 15.95
CA ILE A 161 -7.08 12.70 17.14
C ILE A 161 -7.98 12.58 18.37
N PHE A 162 -9.18 13.15 18.30
CA PHE A 162 -10.10 13.16 19.42
C PHE A 162 -10.75 11.81 19.69
N TYR A 163 -11.38 11.21 18.68
CA TYR A 163 -12.18 9.99 18.87
C TYR A 163 -11.39 8.69 18.80
N LYS A 164 -10.35 8.63 17.94
CA LYS A 164 -9.56 7.40 17.76
C LYS A 164 -8.37 7.33 18.71
N LEU A 165 -7.59 8.39 18.78
CA LEU A 165 -6.41 8.46 19.65
C LEU A 165 -6.76 8.85 21.07
N LYS A 166 -7.89 9.52 21.29
CA LYS A 166 -8.37 10.03 22.60
C LYS A 166 -7.37 10.96 23.28
N ILE A 167 -6.70 11.78 22.49
CA ILE A 167 -5.75 12.79 22.95
C ILE A 167 -6.27 14.18 22.58
N CYS A 168 -5.82 15.18 23.30
CA CYS A 168 -6.19 16.55 23.02
C CYS A 168 -5.37 17.09 21.83
N LEU A 169 -5.93 18.03 21.08
CA LEU A 169 -5.28 18.59 19.89
C LEU A 169 -3.94 19.30 20.22
N LEU A 170 -3.81 19.85 21.41
CA LEU A 170 -2.57 20.47 21.89
C LEU A 170 -1.44 19.45 22.10
N TYR A 171 -1.79 18.21 22.42
CA TYR A 171 -0.81 17.16 22.69
C TYR A 171 -0.10 16.65 21.43
N THR A 172 -0.68 16.89 20.25
CA THR A 172 -0.06 16.49 18.98
C THR A 172 1.02 17.45 18.50
N SER A 173 0.99 18.70 18.93
CA SER A 173 2.08 19.65 18.68
C SER A 173 3.27 19.43 19.63
N ASP A 174 3.01 19.10 20.89
CA ASP A 174 4.05 18.82 21.91
C ASP A 174 4.81 17.52 21.63
N ALA A 175 4.13 16.49 21.09
CA ALA A 175 4.78 15.21 20.79
C ALA A 175 5.82 15.29 19.66
N ALA A 176 5.74 16.32 18.81
CA ALA A 176 6.75 16.57 17.79
C ALA A 176 7.99 17.30 18.36
N ASP A 177 7.81 18.08 19.44
CA ASP A 177 8.89 18.85 20.06
C ASP A 177 9.69 18.04 21.09
N GLU A 178 9.10 16.98 21.67
CA GLU A 178 9.79 16.11 22.63
C GLU A 178 10.73 15.07 22.00
N GLU A 179 10.62 14.79 20.71
CA GLU A 179 11.50 13.83 20.01
C GLU A 179 12.88 14.43 19.62
N ASP A 180 13.07 15.73 19.66
CA ASP A 180 14.36 16.40 19.39
C ASP A 180 15.32 16.39 20.59
N SER A 181 14.96 15.74 21.70
CA SER A 181 15.75 15.75 22.94
C SER A 181 16.28 14.38 23.40
N VAL A 182 16.50 13.43 22.44
CA VAL A 182 17.17 12.14 22.74
C VAL A 182 18.33 11.88 21.80
#